data_296bda1bf2c0c6ceb762e593c2c304ad
#
_entry.id   296bda1bf2c0c6ceb762e593c2c304ad
#
_cell.length_a   1.000
_cell.length_b   1.000
_cell.length_c   1.000
_cell.angle_alpha   90.00
_cell.angle_beta   90.00
_cell.angle_gamma   90.00
#
_symmetry.space_group_name_H-M   'P 1'
#
loop_
_entity.id
_entity.type
_entity.pdbx_description
1 polymer ?
#
loop_
_entity_poly.entity_id
_entity_poly.type
_entity_poly.pdbx_seq_one_letter_code
_entity_poly.pdbx_strand_id
1 'polypeptide(L)'
;MPATLSKPNRQALVAALTFAVIALLLQAWRSHVLLASYDQGIFQQVLWNSLRGHPFESTLSSQLSTNVIHSGEPAGLGYARLGQHFTPSLLLWAPLFGLIGGAALPLVQVGLIVSAGLVLHQLALQLVPARTANWLTYGFYGGNALIGPTLGNFTDLCQLPLAVFALMLGLQRRMGWLILSAAVLIPLIREDTGIMLIAIGLWLLLREPKRWPIAIALIIWGAGWMVLVTNALMPLFSEDNSKRFMVENFGQYLDVDPSEGASSLSVLQQALGQPFILLKELFSPPGKTFLYLLGHGLPFLMVPLISLDAWILAGPSLLGLFLAQGSNDPLSITIRYTLLVVPGFSLGALLWWSRRQQQIPGRGTRLAWGIAISLSLLLTVSSNPHRSLSWFIPDSVRPIVFSSPIRQWEHGRDARQVLNLIPKDASVSANTPLVPLIARREVAVRYPKSLHYLDRNKNKLAVDWIAVDLDWLERYSVAFRGDWRALKRIKQELPRQMDAYRVQAIENGIAVLQRDGPQKLALERQLRKRLATPMAPDPSQPSNNKS
;
A
#
# COMPACT_ATOMS: atom_id res chain seq x y z
N MET A 1 34.50 7.97 22.56
CA MET A 1 34.53 6.65 21.96
C MET A 1 33.17 6.41 21.31
N PRO A 2 33.07 5.94 20.08
CA PRO A 2 31.78 5.54 19.51
C PRO A 2 31.25 4.36 20.35
N ALA A 3 30.09 4.55 20.96
CA ALA A 3 29.44 3.49 21.72
C ALA A 3 29.16 2.32 20.76
N THR A 4 29.74 1.16 21.03
CA THR A 4 29.48 -0.08 20.27
C THR A 4 27.98 -0.34 20.20
N LEU A 5 27.51 -0.75 19.03
CA LEU A 5 26.11 -1.18 18.88
C LEU A 5 25.84 -2.32 19.88
N SER A 6 25.04 -2.06 20.90
CA SER A 6 24.56 -3.14 21.76
C SER A 6 23.76 -4.09 20.86
N LYS A 7 24.14 -5.38 20.83
CA LYS A 7 23.44 -6.36 20.01
C LYS A 7 21.97 -6.46 20.49
N PRO A 8 21.01 -6.63 19.57
CA PRO A 8 19.62 -6.92 19.96
C PRO A 8 19.61 -8.12 20.90
N ASN A 9 18.80 -8.06 21.94
CA ASN A 9 18.73 -9.20 22.84
C ASN A 9 17.96 -10.36 22.16
N ARG A 10 18.17 -11.57 22.71
CA ARG A 10 17.57 -12.81 22.16
C ARG A 10 16.05 -12.70 21.99
N GLN A 11 15.36 -12.02 22.91
CA GLN A 11 13.89 -11.87 22.89
C GLN A 11 13.42 -11.02 21.71
N ALA A 12 14.11 -9.89 21.42
CA ALA A 12 13.80 -9.06 20.26
C ALA A 12 14.07 -9.79 18.94
N LEU A 13 15.16 -10.58 18.88
CA LEU A 13 15.46 -11.38 17.69
C LEU A 13 14.41 -12.47 17.46
N VAL A 14 13.95 -13.15 18.52
CA VAL A 14 12.85 -14.14 18.40
C VAL A 14 11.57 -13.48 17.89
N ALA A 15 11.18 -12.32 18.46
CA ALA A 15 10.00 -11.60 18.00
C ALA A 15 10.11 -11.18 16.52
N ALA A 16 11.27 -10.65 16.12
CA ALA A 16 11.55 -10.26 14.74
C ALA A 16 11.48 -11.46 13.77
N LEU A 17 12.08 -12.60 14.15
CA LEU A 17 12.06 -13.82 13.35
C LEU A 17 10.65 -14.40 13.24
N THR A 18 9.91 -14.45 14.36
CA THR A 18 8.51 -14.92 14.37
C THR A 18 7.65 -14.06 13.44
N PHE A 19 7.76 -12.73 13.54
CA PHE A 19 7.07 -11.81 12.64
C PHE A 19 7.46 -12.05 11.18
N ALA A 20 8.76 -12.16 10.88
CA ALA A 20 9.28 -12.39 9.54
C ALA A 20 8.70 -13.67 8.92
N VAL A 21 8.78 -14.80 9.65
CA VAL A 21 8.31 -16.10 9.17
C VAL A 21 6.81 -16.06 8.89
N ILE A 22 6.00 -15.57 9.83
CA ILE A 22 4.55 -15.51 9.66
C ILE A 22 4.18 -14.59 8.49
N ALA A 23 4.77 -13.39 8.43
CA ALA A 23 4.47 -12.43 7.37
C ALA A 23 4.87 -12.96 5.98
N LEU A 24 6.04 -13.60 5.85
CA LEU A 24 6.49 -14.18 4.57
C LEU A 24 5.63 -15.37 4.14
N LEU A 25 5.23 -16.25 5.07
CA LEU A 25 4.32 -17.36 4.76
C LEU A 25 2.96 -16.85 4.26
N LEU A 26 2.39 -15.84 4.92
CA LEU A 26 1.13 -15.23 4.51
C LEU A 26 1.26 -14.49 3.16
N GLN A 27 2.36 -13.79 2.93
CA GLN A 27 2.63 -13.15 1.64
C GLN A 27 2.82 -14.16 0.50
N ALA A 28 3.52 -15.27 0.76
CA ALA A 28 3.67 -16.35 -0.21
C ALA A 28 2.32 -17.00 -0.54
N TRP A 29 1.51 -17.26 0.48
CA TRP A 29 0.14 -17.73 0.32
C TRP A 29 -0.68 -16.78 -0.57
N ARG A 30 -0.76 -15.50 -0.19
CA ARG A 30 -1.50 -14.49 -0.96
C ARG A 30 -1.07 -14.43 -2.43
N SER A 31 0.23 -14.46 -2.67
CA SER A 31 0.77 -14.45 -4.04
C SER A 31 0.40 -15.70 -4.82
N HIS A 32 0.37 -16.86 -4.15
CA HIS A 32 0.02 -18.11 -4.80
C HIS A 32 -1.47 -18.16 -5.17
N VAL A 33 -2.35 -17.79 -4.23
CA VAL A 33 -3.81 -17.92 -4.38
C VAL A 33 -4.48 -16.69 -5.01
N LEU A 34 -3.75 -15.84 -5.73
CA LEU A 34 -4.22 -14.70 -6.51
C LEU A 34 -4.84 -13.55 -5.67
N LEU A 35 -4.46 -13.43 -4.40
CA LEU A 35 -4.89 -12.35 -3.52
C LEU A 35 -4.03 -11.08 -3.64
N ALA A 36 -2.87 -11.17 -4.27
CA ALA A 36 -2.12 -9.99 -4.71
C ALA A 36 -2.90 -9.30 -5.83
N SER A 37 -2.96 -7.97 -5.79
CA SER A 37 -3.84 -7.22 -6.69
C SER A 37 -3.06 -6.29 -7.64
N TYR A 38 -3.80 -5.39 -8.26
CA TYR A 38 -3.33 -4.47 -9.29
C TYR A 38 -2.05 -3.70 -8.90
N ASP A 39 -2.00 -3.13 -7.68
CA ASP A 39 -0.83 -2.36 -7.23
C ASP A 39 0.45 -3.21 -7.20
N GLN A 40 0.34 -4.49 -6.84
CA GLN A 40 1.48 -5.41 -6.90
C GLN A 40 2.02 -5.53 -8.33
N GLY A 41 1.12 -5.58 -9.31
CA GLY A 41 1.48 -5.60 -10.74
C GLY A 41 2.17 -4.31 -11.19
N ILE A 42 1.72 -3.15 -10.72
CA ILE A 42 2.36 -1.87 -11.01
C ILE A 42 3.84 -1.90 -10.60
N PHE A 43 4.14 -2.24 -9.34
CA PHE A 43 5.52 -2.27 -8.86
C PHE A 43 6.38 -3.30 -9.59
N GLN A 44 5.81 -4.46 -9.93
CA GLN A 44 6.51 -5.46 -10.74
C GLN A 44 6.84 -4.93 -12.14
N GLN A 45 5.88 -4.27 -12.81
CA GLN A 45 6.10 -3.73 -14.15
C GLN A 45 7.11 -2.58 -14.15
N VAL A 46 7.01 -1.68 -13.18
CA VAL A 46 7.96 -0.57 -13.02
C VAL A 46 9.39 -1.10 -12.87
N LEU A 47 9.63 -2.06 -11.97
CA LEU A 47 10.96 -2.63 -11.77
C LEU A 47 11.43 -3.44 -12.98
N TRP A 48 10.53 -4.18 -13.63
CA TRP A 48 10.84 -4.96 -14.82
C TRP A 48 11.26 -4.08 -16.01
N ASN A 49 10.55 -2.97 -16.25
CA ASN A 49 10.88 -1.99 -17.27
C ASN A 49 12.16 -1.23 -16.94
N SER A 50 12.34 -0.82 -15.66
CA SER A 50 13.55 -0.11 -15.24
C SER A 50 14.83 -0.92 -15.49
N LEU A 51 14.80 -2.24 -15.29
CA LEU A 51 15.92 -3.14 -15.58
C LEU A 51 16.20 -3.28 -17.09
N ARG A 52 15.30 -2.80 -17.95
CA ARG A 52 15.41 -2.86 -19.42
C ARG A 52 15.67 -1.51 -20.07
N GLY A 53 16.11 -0.54 -19.30
CA GLY A 53 16.42 0.80 -19.82
C GLY A 53 15.21 1.75 -19.91
N HIS A 54 14.07 1.36 -19.35
CA HIS A 54 12.84 2.16 -19.29
C HIS A 54 12.47 2.49 -17.85
N PRO A 55 13.24 3.37 -17.16
CA PRO A 55 13.08 3.63 -15.75
C PRO A 55 11.69 4.20 -15.43
N PHE A 56 11.04 3.59 -14.44
CA PHE A 56 9.71 3.96 -13.94
C PHE A 56 8.56 3.86 -14.95
N GLU A 57 8.75 3.34 -16.16
CA GLU A 57 7.65 3.18 -17.12
C GLU A 57 6.68 2.07 -16.68
N SER A 58 5.37 2.33 -16.85
CA SER A 58 4.32 1.34 -16.58
C SER A 58 2.99 1.68 -17.24
N THR A 59 2.52 0.81 -18.11
CA THR A 59 1.17 0.91 -18.70
C THR A 59 0.08 0.68 -17.65
N LEU A 60 0.35 -0.10 -16.60
CA LEU A 60 -0.54 -0.26 -15.46
C LEU A 60 -0.67 1.05 -14.66
N SER A 61 0.44 1.78 -14.44
CA SER A 61 0.38 3.12 -13.84
C SER A 61 -0.37 4.10 -14.74
N SER A 62 -0.11 4.07 -16.05
CA SER A 62 -0.82 4.91 -17.01
C SER A 62 -2.34 4.77 -16.93
N GLN A 63 -2.86 3.57 -16.65
CA GLN A 63 -4.31 3.36 -16.48
C GLN A 63 -4.92 4.07 -15.26
N LEU A 64 -4.11 4.53 -14.34
CA LEU A 64 -4.52 5.34 -13.19
C LEU A 64 -4.25 6.83 -13.41
N SER A 65 -3.73 7.21 -14.57
CA SER A 65 -3.52 8.60 -14.93
C SER A 65 -4.85 9.31 -15.17
N THR A 66 -4.82 10.60 -15.05
CA THR A 66 -5.96 11.48 -15.24
C THR A 66 -6.55 11.37 -16.63
N ASN A 67 -5.69 11.33 -17.64
CA ASN A 67 -6.12 11.21 -19.04
C ASN A 67 -6.91 9.91 -19.29
N VAL A 68 -6.46 8.81 -18.71
CA VAL A 68 -7.17 7.53 -18.85
C VAL A 68 -8.48 7.52 -18.04
N ILE A 69 -8.47 8.03 -16.80
CA ILE A 69 -9.64 7.96 -15.92
C ILE A 69 -10.74 8.92 -16.35
N HIS A 70 -10.40 10.15 -16.72
CA HIS A 70 -11.38 11.22 -17.00
C HIS A 70 -11.61 11.45 -18.50
N SER A 71 -10.57 11.36 -19.33
CA SER A 71 -10.70 11.58 -20.77
C SER A 71 -10.93 10.30 -21.57
N GLY A 72 -10.84 9.12 -20.92
CA GLY A 72 -11.07 7.84 -21.60
C GLY A 72 -9.98 7.44 -22.60
N GLU A 73 -8.80 8.07 -22.55
CA GLU A 73 -7.67 7.72 -23.37
C GLU A 73 -7.16 6.30 -23.05
N PRO A 74 -6.60 5.57 -24.01
CA PRO A 74 -5.91 4.32 -23.73
C PRO A 74 -4.64 4.55 -22.90
N ALA A 75 -4.24 3.55 -22.11
CA ALA A 75 -2.99 3.59 -21.37
C ALA A 75 -1.78 3.75 -22.30
N GLY A 76 -0.85 4.64 -21.99
CA GLY A 76 0.33 4.90 -22.81
C GLY A 76 1.53 4.04 -22.43
N LEU A 77 2.20 3.45 -23.44
CA LEU A 77 3.54 2.92 -23.33
C LEU A 77 4.52 4.11 -23.21
N GLY A 78 5.48 4.03 -22.30
CA GLY A 78 6.39 5.14 -21.99
C GLY A 78 5.88 6.06 -20.86
N TYR A 79 4.72 5.78 -20.29
CA TYR A 79 4.22 6.55 -19.16
C TYR A 79 5.06 6.30 -17.89
N ALA A 80 5.71 7.35 -17.39
CA ALA A 80 6.54 7.27 -16.19
C ALA A 80 5.69 7.44 -14.90
N ARG A 81 5.72 6.44 -14.02
CA ARG A 81 5.04 6.47 -12.72
C ARG A 81 5.43 7.67 -11.84
N LEU A 82 6.62 8.24 -12.04
CA LEU A 82 7.11 9.39 -11.27
C LEU A 82 6.19 10.61 -11.33
N GLY A 83 5.32 10.72 -12.35
CA GLY A 83 4.28 11.74 -12.41
C GLY A 83 3.10 11.49 -11.46
N GLN A 84 2.87 10.23 -11.04
CA GLN A 84 1.81 9.88 -10.07
C GLN A 84 2.33 9.84 -8.64
N HIS A 85 3.46 9.16 -8.44
CA HIS A 85 4.16 9.02 -7.17
C HIS A 85 5.65 9.12 -7.42
N PHE A 86 6.28 10.09 -6.81
CA PHE A 86 7.72 10.31 -6.95
C PHE A 86 8.48 9.39 -5.98
N THR A 87 8.84 8.20 -6.48
CA THR A 87 9.39 7.09 -5.68
C THR A 87 10.76 6.62 -6.15
N PRO A 88 11.78 7.48 -6.27
CA PRO A 88 13.09 7.10 -6.81
C PRO A 88 13.80 6.02 -6.00
N SER A 89 13.57 5.93 -4.69
CA SER A 89 14.13 4.87 -3.84
C SER A 89 13.71 3.46 -4.23
N LEU A 90 12.66 3.31 -5.02
CA LEU A 90 12.21 2.01 -5.53
C LEU A 90 13.31 1.30 -6.33
N LEU A 91 14.17 2.04 -7.05
CA LEU A 91 15.27 1.47 -7.83
C LEU A 91 16.34 0.78 -6.98
N LEU A 92 16.44 1.06 -5.68
CA LEU A 92 17.33 0.32 -4.77
C LEU A 92 17.02 -1.18 -4.75
N TRP A 93 15.78 -1.55 -5.06
CA TRP A 93 15.30 -2.94 -5.04
C TRP A 93 15.34 -3.61 -6.41
N ALA A 94 15.67 -2.86 -7.47
CA ALA A 94 15.75 -3.39 -8.83
C ALA A 94 16.76 -4.55 -8.97
N PRO A 95 17.97 -4.52 -8.38
CA PRO A 95 18.89 -5.65 -8.48
C PRO A 95 18.32 -6.93 -7.87
N LEU A 96 17.70 -6.86 -6.70
CA LEU A 96 17.08 -8.02 -6.07
C LEU A 96 15.88 -8.52 -6.89
N PHE A 97 15.08 -7.60 -7.44
CA PHE A 97 13.99 -7.96 -8.35
C PHE A 97 14.51 -8.64 -9.63
N GLY A 98 15.64 -8.22 -10.15
CA GLY A 98 16.31 -8.85 -11.29
C GLY A 98 16.71 -10.31 -11.01
N LEU A 99 17.13 -10.59 -9.77
CA LEU A 99 17.58 -11.93 -9.36
C LEU A 99 16.42 -12.91 -9.13
N ILE A 100 15.38 -12.48 -8.39
CA ILE A 100 14.31 -13.38 -7.92
C ILE A 100 12.90 -12.97 -8.37
N GLY A 101 12.80 -11.97 -9.24
CA GLY A 101 11.54 -11.51 -9.82
C GLY A 101 10.55 -11.00 -8.79
N GLY A 102 9.25 -11.27 -9.00
CA GLY A 102 8.17 -10.78 -8.16
C GLY A 102 8.24 -11.15 -6.67
N ALA A 103 8.98 -12.22 -6.32
CA ALA A 103 9.21 -12.62 -4.93
C ALA A 103 10.10 -11.62 -4.15
N ALA A 104 10.86 -10.76 -4.85
CA ALA A 104 11.66 -9.71 -4.23
C ALA A 104 10.80 -8.73 -3.41
N LEU A 105 9.62 -8.37 -3.92
CA LEU A 105 8.79 -7.34 -3.31
C LEU A 105 8.32 -7.70 -1.88
N PRO A 106 7.68 -8.86 -1.63
CA PRO A 106 7.33 -9.25 -0.26
C PRO A 106 8.55 -9.46 0.64
N LEU A 107 9.68 -9.97 0.11
CA LEU A 107 10.91 -10.11 0.88
C LEU A 107 11.46 -8.76 1.32
N VAL A 108 11.50 -7.78 0.43
CA VAL A 108 11.92 -6.40 0.75
C VAL A 108 10.97 -5.79 1.78
N GLN A 109 9.66 -5.86 1.55
CA GLN A 109 8.68 -5.28 2.46
C GLN A 109 8.80 -5.84 3.88
N VAL A 110 8.79 -7.15 4.03
CA VAL A 110 8.92 -7.80 5.34
C VAL A 110 10.30 -7.55 5.95
N GLY A 111 11.37 -7.65 5.15
CA GLY A 111 12.75 -7.40 5.62
C GLY A 111 12.96 -5.99 6.16
N LEU A 112 12.42 -4.97 5.50
CA LEU A 112 12.48 -3.58 5.95
C LEU A 112 11.71 -3.36 7.25
N ILE A 113 10.52 -3.91 7.37
CA ILE A 113 9.71 -3.80 8.59
C ILE A 113 10.38 -4.54 9.76
N VAL A 114 10.93 -5.73 9.52
CA VAL A 114 11.71 -6.47 10.52
C VAL A 114 12.93 -5.66 10.97
N SER A 115 13.67 -5.09 10.04
CA SER A 115 14.82 -4.25 10.32
C SER A 115 14.44 -2.99 11.10
N ALA A 116 13.30 -2.37 10.76
CA ALA A 116 12.77 -1.21 11.48
C ALA A 116 12.52 -1.52 12.97
N GLY A 117 11.88 -2.66 13.28
CA GLY A 117 11.64 -3.05 14.68
C GLY A 117 12.93 -3.35 15.45
N LEU A 118 13.95 -3.93 14.78
CA LEU A 118 15.27 -4.13 15.39
C LEU A 118 16.02 -2.82 15.65
N VAL A 119 15.91 -1.84 14.73
CA VAL A 119 16.50 -0.49 14.93
C VAL A 119 15.76 0.26 16.03
N LEU A 120 14.43 0.17 16.08
CA LEU A 120 13.63 0.71 17.20
C LEU A 120 14.06 0.09 18.53
N HIS A 121 14.29 -1.22 18.57
CA HIS A 121 14.80 -1.91 19.76
C HIS A 121 16.17 -1.37 20.18
N GLN A 122 17.10 -1.18 19.24
CA GLN A 122 18.41 -0.62 19.50
C GLN A 122 18.35 0.82 20.04
N LEU A 123 17.46 1.62 19.51
CA LEU A 123 17.17 2.96 20.02
C LEU A 123 16.58 2.90 21.44
N ALA A 124 15.65 2.00 21.67
CA ALA A 124 15.00 1.81 22.97
C ALA A 124 15.98 1.39 24.06
N LEU A 125 16.93 0.49 23.76
CA LEU A 125 17.97 0.07 24.72
C LEU A 125 18.86 1.21 25.23
N GLN A 126 18.90 2.35 24.54
CA GLN A 126 19.66 3.52 24.98
C GLN A 126 18.87 4.45 25.89
N LEU A 127 17.53 4.34 25.86
CA LEU A 127 16.62 5.28 26.52
C LEU A 127 15.86 4.67 27.67
N VAL A 128 15.63 3.34 27.64
CA VAL A 128 14.81 2.63 28.63
C VAL A 128 15.44 1.28 29.02
N PRO A 129 15.08 0.69 30.16
CA PRO A 129 15.54 -0.64 30.53
C PRO A 129 15.19 -1.70 29.48
N ALA A 130 16.06 -2.71 29.31
CA ALA A 130 15.91 -3.75 28.30
C ALA A 130 14.53 -4.44 28.29
N ARG A 131 13.93 -4.62 29.47
CA ARG A 131 12.58 -5.19 29.60
C ARG A 131 11.50 -4.31 28.97
N THR A 132 11.59 -2.99 29.16
CA THR A 132 10.67 -2.02 28.52
C THR A 132 10.92 -1.96 27.02
N ALA A 133 12.19 -1.98 26.58
CA ALA A 133 12.57 -2.04 25.17
C ALA A 133 11.95 -3.27 24.48
N ASN A 134 11.95 -4.43 25.13
CA ASN A 134 11.30 -5.64 24.60
C ASN A 134 9.78 -5.43 24.40
N TRP A 135 9.09 -4.87 25.39
CA TRP A 135 7.65 -4.63 25.30
C TRP A 135 7.30 -3.64 24.18
N LEU A 136 8.09 -2.60 24.00
CA LEU A 136 7.94 -1.67 22.86
C LEU A 136 8.13 -2.39 21.52
N THR A 137 9.12 -3.29 21.44
CA THR A 137 9.36 -4.09 20.24
C THR A 137 8.22 -5.07 19.96
N TYR A 138 7.67 -5.70 21.00
CA TYR A 138 6.49 -6.58 20.86
C TYR A 138 5.26 -5.78 20.41
N GLY A 139 5.05 -4.59 20.99
CA GLY A 139 3.98 -3.68 20.56
C GLY A 139 4.13 -3.26 19.11
N PHE A 140 5.35 -2.98 18.65
CA PHE A 140 5.62 -2.65 17.24
C PHE A 140 5.23 -3.80 16.31
N TYR A 141 5.76 -5.02 16.54
CA TYR A 141 5.44 -6.18 15.69
C TYR A 141 4.01 -6.69 15.84
N GLY A 142 3.38 -6.51 17.02
CA GLY A 142 1.98 -6.88 17.27
C GLY A 142 0.95 -5.82 16.89
N GLY A 143 1.39 -4.70 16.33
CA GLY A 143 0.50 -3.60 15.96
C GLY A 143 -0.30 -3.85 14.68
N ASN A 144 -1.64 -3.73 14.76
CA ASN A 144 -2.52 -3.87 13.60
C ASN A 144 -2.13 -2.89 12.47
N ALA A 145 -1.82 -1.64 12.83
CA ALA A 145 -1.38 -0.59 11.90
C ALA A 145 -0.08 -0.93 11.15
N LEU A 146 0.71 -1.87 11.64
CA LEU A 146 1.93 -2.36 10.99
C LEU A 146 1.66 -3.65 10.21
N ILE A 147 0.97 -4.62 10.83
CA ILE A 147 0.71 -5.93 10.24
C ILE A 147 -0.15 -5.78 8.98
N GLY A 148 -1.23 -4.97 9.04
CA GLY A 148 -2.13 -4.75 7.92
C GLY A 148 -1.40 -4.40 6.62
N PRO A 149 -0.69 -3.28 6.53
CA PRO A 149 0.04 -2.90 5.31
C PRO A 149 1.18 -3.87 4.97
N THR A 150 1.83 -4.51 5.96
CA THR A 150 2.88 -5.51 5.70
C THR A 150 2.34 -6.74 4.98
N LEU A 151 1.09 -7.12 5.24
CA LEU A 151 0.40 -8.21 4.55
C LEU A 151 -0.28 -7.77 3.25
N GLY A 152 -0.30 -6.48 2.94
CA GLY A 152 -0.84 -5.91 1.70
C GLY A 152 0.04 -6.18 0.48
N ASN A 153 -0.31 -5.52 -0.63
CA ASN A 153 0.59 -5.42 -1.77
C ASN A 153 1.85 -4.65 -1.35
N PHE A 154 2.93 -4.84 -2.10
CA PHE A 154 4.13 -4.03 -1.89
C PHE A 154 3.77 -2.54 -1.90
N THR A 155 4.42 -1.80 -1.01
CA THR A 155 4.34 -0.35 -0.95
C THR A 155 5.72 0.26 -0.71
N ASP A 156 6.01 1.36 -1.40
CA ASP A 156 7.18 2.21 -1.19
C ASP A 156 7.33 2.65 0.28
N LEU A 157 6.21 2.94 0.95
CA LEU A 157 6.17 3.37 2.36
C LEU A 157 6.72 2.34 3.36
N CYS A 158 6.90 1.08 2.99
CA CYS A 158 7.52 0.09 3.89
C CYS A 158 8.96 0.43 4.28
N GLN A 159 9.64 1.32 3.54
CA GLN A 159 10.98 1.83 3.82
C GLN A 159 10.99 2.87 4.95
N LEU A 160 9.86 3.58 5.13
CA LEU A 160 9.80 4.76 6.00
C LEU A 160 10.06 4.46 7.48
N PRO A 161 9.47 3.42 8.12
CA PRO A 161 9.74 3.13 9.53
C PRO A 161 11.23 2.90 9.81
N LEU A 162 11.92 2.15 8.94
CA LEU A 162 13.35 1.92 9.08
C LEU A 162 14.15 3.21 8.97
N ALA A 163 13.89 4.03 7.97
CA ALA A 163 14.59 5.28 7.73
C ALA A 163 14.40 6.28 8.89
N VAL A 164 13.18 6.40 9.40
CA VAL A 164 12.85 7.28 10.54
C VAL A 164 13.54 6.81 11.82
N PHE A 165 13.48 5.50 12.13
CA PHE A 165 14.18 4.99 13.32
C PHE A 165 15.70 5.07 13.19
N ALA A 166 16.25 4.91 11.99
CA ALA A 166 17.67 5.11 11.72
C ALA A 166 18.07 6.57 11.93
N LEU A 167 17.27 7.54 11.46
CA LEU A 167 17.49 8.96 11.71
C LEU A 167 17.51 9.28 13.21
N MET A 168 16.54 8.79 13.97
CA MET A 168 16.45 9.00 15.41
C MET A 168 17.62 8.32 16.16
N LEU A 169 18.03 7.14 15.72
CA LEU A 169 19.22 6.45 16.26
C LEU A 169 20.49 7.25 15.97
N GLY A 170 20.62 7.78 14.75
CA GLY A 170 21.71 8.67 14.34
C GLY A 170 21.78 9.93 15.19
N LEU A 171 20.65 10.58 15.45
CA LEU A 171 20.53 11.74 16.34
C LEU A 171 20.94 11.39 17.78
N GLN A 172 20.45 10.27 18.31
CA GLN A 172 20.77 9.82 19.67
C GLN A 172 22.25 9.50 19.84
N ARG A 173 22.87 8.87 18.85
CA ARG A 173 24.30 8.49 18.87
C ARG A 173 25.25 9.52 18.30
N ARG A 174 24.75 10.64 17.80
CA ARG A 174 25.52 11.68 17.09
C ARG A 174 26.31 11.14 15.89
N MET A 175 25.70 10.21 15.15
CA MET A 175 26.28 9.59 13.95
C MET A 175 25.90 10.41 12.72
N GLY A 176 26.71 11.38 12.33
CA GLY A 176 26.41 12.31 11.24
C GLY A 176 26.09 11.62 9.90
N TRP A 177 26.83 10.56 9.55
CA TRP A 177 26.58 9.80 8.32
C TRP A 177 25.20 9.15 8.30
N LEU A 178 24.74 8.62 9.46
CA LEU A 178 23.42 7.97 9.56
C LEU A 178 22.29 9.01 9.49
N ILE A 179 22.51 10.18 10.12
CA ILE A 179 21.57 11.30 10.04
C ILE A 179 21.44 11.75 8.59
N LEU A 180 22.56 11.98 7.89
CA LEU A 180 22.55 12.44 6.51
C LEU A 180 21.90 11.40 5.57
N SER A 181 22.33 10.13 5.66
CA SER A 181 21.79 9.06 4.81
C SER A 181 20.28 8.90 4.99
N ALA A 182 19.77 8.89 6.23
CA ALA A 182 18.35 8.78 6.49
C ALA A 182 17.58 10.04 6.06
N ALA A 183 18.13 11.25 6.31
CA ALA A 183 17.50 12.50 5.89
C ALA A 183 17.40 12.63 4.36
N VAL A 184 18.37 12.08 3.61
CA VAL A 184 18.30 12.01 2.14
C VAL A 184 17.33 10.93 1.68
N LEU A 185 17.35 9.74 2.31
CA LEU A 185 16.52 8.62 1.88
C LEU A 185 15.03 8.87 2.11
N ILE A 186 14.64 9.47 3.24
CA ILE A 186 13.23 9.68 3.60
C ILE A 186 12.44 10.37 2.47
N PRO A 187 12.83 11.54 1.95
CA PRO A 187 12.06 12.21 0.91
C PRO A 187 12.12 11.51 -0.46
N LEU A 188 13.09 10.59 -0.68
CA LEU A 188 13.17 9.79 -1.90
C LEU A 188 12.22 8.56 -1.88
N ILE A 189 11.61 8.25 -0.74
CA ILE A 189 10.65 7.14 -0.62
C ILE A 189 9.37 7.47 -1.36
N ARG A 190 8.82 8.68 -1.12
CA ARG A 190 7.62 9.20 -1.79
C ARG A 190 7.55 10.72 -1.61
N GLU A 191 6.85 11.41 -2.50
CA GLU A 191 6.69 12.86 -2.52
C GLU A 191 6.25 13.49 -1.19
N ASP A 192 5.45 12.78 -0.40
CA ASP A 192 4.86 13.25 0.87
C ASP A 192 5.66 12.86 2.13
N THR A 193 6.67 12.00 2.02
CA THR A 193 7.42 11.51 3.20
C THR A 193 8.33 12.55 3.84
N GLY A 194 8.60 13.66 3.14
CA GLY A 194 9.27 14.84 3.70
C GLY A 194 8.60 15.39 4.96
N ILE A 195 7.30 15.15 5.14
CA ILE A 195 6.53 15.52 6.34
C ILE A 195 7.11 14.91 7.63
N MET A 196 7.74 13.74 7.55
CA MET A 196 8.40 13.13 8.70
C MET A 196 9.66 13.88 9.13
N LEU A 197 10.40 14.48 8.19
CA LEU A 197 11.53 15.34 8.51
C LEU A 197 11.06 16.63 9.18
N ILE A 198 9.95 17.21 8.71
CA ILE A 198 9.33 18.37 9.35
C ILE A 198 8.93 18.02 10.78
N ALA A 199 8.26 16.89 10.98
CA ALA A 199 7.83 16.42 12.30
C ALA A 199 9.00 16.21 13.27
N ILE A 200 10.08 15.58 12.81
CA ILE A 200 11.30 15.37 13.62
C ILE A 200 11.98 16.71 13.90
N GLY A 201 12.05 17.61 12.93
CA GLY A 201 12.59 18.95 13.11
C GLY A 201 11.81 19.76 14.15
N LEU A 202 10.48 19.76 14.09
CA LEU A 202 9.61 20.39 15.09
C LEU A 202 9.81 19.76 16.47
N TRP A 203 9.93 18.44 16.54
CA TRP A 203 10.21 17.74 17.80
C TRP A 203 11.56 18.17 18.39
N LEU A 204 12.61 18.28 17.57
CA LEU A 204 13.93 18.77 18.02
C LEU A 204 13.86 20.22 18.54
N LEU A 205 13.17 21.12 17.85
CA LEU A 205 13.00 22.50 18.31
C LEU A 205 12.32 22.58 19.68
N LEU A 206 11.32 21.76 19.89
CA LEU A 206 10.51 21.80 21.12
C LEU A 206 11.16 21.03 22.29
N ARG A 207 11.95 19.99 22.00
CA ARG A 207 12.48 19.07 23.02
C ARG A 207 13.98 19.12 23.21
N GLU A 208 14.71 19.48 22.17
CA GLU A 208 16.19 19.57 22.18
C GLU A 208 16.66 20.87 21.52
N PRO A 209 16.28 22.04 22.07
CA PRO A 209 16.52 23.34 21.42
C PRO A 209 18.00 23.62 21.10
N LYS A 210 18.94 22.98 21.80
CA LYS A 210 20.36 23.07 21.48
C LYS A 210 20.73 22.51 20.10
N ARG A 211 19.86 21.71 19.50
CA ARG A 211 20.04 21.12 18.16
C ARG A 211 19.25 21.87 17.08
N TRP A 212 18.89 23.13 17.33
CA TRP A 212 18.12 23.95 16.40
C TRP A 212 18.67 23.99 14.96
N PRO A 213 20.01 23.97 14.70
CA PRO A 213 20.49 23.99 13.33
C PRO A 213 20.09 22.73 12.55
N ILE A 214 20.18 21.55 13.19
CA ILE A 214 19.74 20.29 12.59
C ILE A 214 18.22 20.30 12.39
N ALA A 215 17.49 20.81 13.37
CA ALA A 215 16.04 20.90 13.31
C ALA A 215 15.57 21.75 12.12
N ILE A 216 16.13 22.95 11.97
CA ILE A 216 15.81 23.85 10.86
C ILE A 216 16.22 23.23 9.52
N ALA A 217 17.41 22.60 9.44
CA ALA A 217 17.85 21.92 8.23
C ALA A 217 16.87 20.81 7.80
N LEU A 218 16.37 19.98 8.75
CA LEU A 218 15.40 18.94 8.47
C LEU A 218 14.06 19.51 8.00
N ILE A 219 13.58 20.60 8.64
CA ILE A 219 12.32 21.26 8.24
C ILE A 219 12.43 21.83 6.83
N ILE A 220 13.51 22.61 6.57
CA ILE A 220 13.70 23.23 5.25
C ILE A 220 13.87 22.16 4.18
N TRP A 221 14.66 21.12 4.45
CA TRP A 221 14.88 20.03 3.52
C TRP A 221 13.58 19.27 3.22
N GLY A 222 12.81 18.87 4.26
CA GLY A 222 11.55 18.16 4.09
C GLY A 222 10.49 18.99 3.35
N ALA A 223 10.27 20.23 3.77
CA ALA A 223 9.31 21.13 3.14
C ALA A 223 9.74 21.52 1.71
N GLY A 224 11.00 21.91 1.54
CA GLY A 224 11.56 22.31 0.24
C GLY A 224 11.49 21.17 -0.78
N TRP A 225 11.81 19.94 -0.35
CA TRP A 225 11.69 18.76 -1.22
C TRP A 225 10.25 18.50 -1.64
N MET A 226 9.28 18.51 -0.70
CA MET A 226 7.86 18.31 -1.02
C MET A 226 7.39 19.34 -2.04
N VAL A 227 7.70 20.63 -1.85
CA VAL A 227 7.35 21.71 -2.78
C VAL A 227 8.02 21.52 -4.13
N LEU A 228 9.32 21.22 -4.15
CA LEU A 228 10.08 21.00 -5.40
C LEU A 228 9.50 19.81 -6.19
N VAL A 229 9.27 18.68 -5.52
CA VAL A 229 8.79 17.47 -6.19
C VAL A 229 7.40 17.67 -6.76
N THR A 230 6.46 18.17 -5.96
CA THR A 230 5.06 18.27 -6.40
C THR A 230 4.82 19.35 -7.44
N ASN A 231 5.59 20.45 -7.42
CA ASN A 231 5.35 21.58 -8.32
C ASN A 231 6.32 21.66 -9.52
N ALA A 232 7.49 20.98 -9.45
CA ALA A 232 8.49 21.04 -10.52
C ALA A 232 8.82 19.67 -11.10
N LEU A 233 9.13 18.65 -10.26
CA LEU A 233 9.65 17.39 -10.79
C LEU A 233 8.53 16.47 -11.31
N MET A 234 7.44 16.27 -10.55
CA MET A 234 6.33 15.41 -10.99
C MET A 234 5.67 15.91 -12.29
N PRO A 235 5.46 17.22 -12.50
CA PRO A 235 4.91 17.73 -13.75
C PRO A 235 5.75 17.44 -15.01
N LEU A 236 7.07 17.19 -14.86
CA LEU A 236 7.92 16.77 -16.00
C LEU A 236 7.52 15.39 -16.55
N PHE A 237 6.87 14.56 -15.74
CA PHE A 237 6.46 13.20 -16.11
C PHE A 237 4.97 13.09 -16.44
N SER A 238 4.14 13.94 -15.83
CA SER A 238 2.70 14.01 -16.10
C SER A 238 2.14 15.36 -15.62
N GLU A 239 1.56 16.12 -16.55
CA GLU A 239 1.13 17.51 -16.29
C GLU A 239 -0.03 17.63 -15.28
N ASP A 240 -0.88 16.60 -15.17
CA ASP A 240 -2.17 16.73 -14.49
C ASP A 240 -2.30 16.03 -13.12
N ASN A 241 -1.48 15.01 -12.84
CA ASN A 241 -1.79 14.08 -11.73
C ASN A 241 -1.71 14.72 -10.34
N SER A 242 -0.70 15.55 -10.07
CA SER A 242 -0.56 16.18 -8.75
C SER A 242 -1.69 17.19 -8.48
N LYS A 243 -2.08 17.97 -9.48
CA LYS A 243 -3.12 19.00 -9.35
C LYS A 243 -4.51 18.41 -9.15
N ARG A 244 -4.85 17.36 -9.92
CA ARG A 244 -6.14 16.65 -9.76
C ARG A 244 -6.19 15.81 -8.50
N PHE A 245 -5.09 15.17 -8.11
CA PHE A 245 -5.01 14.48 -6.82
C PHE A 245 -5.35 15.41 -5.65
N MET A 246 -4.91 16.67 -5.70
CA MET A 246 -5.26 17.66 -4.69
C MET A 246 -6.76 17.95 -4.67
N VAL A 247 -7.40 18.09 -5.83
CA VAL A 247 -8.85 18.30 -5.91
C VAL A 247 -9.63 17.06 -5.45
N GLU A 248 -9.21 15.86 -5.86
CA GLU A 248 -9.88 14.60 -5.48
C GLU A 248 -9.83 14.32 -3.97
N ASN A 249 -8.75 14.71 -3.29
CA ASN A 249 -8.57 14.44 -1.86
C ASN A 249 -8.88 15.63 -0.95
N PHE A 250 -8.82 16.84 -1.46
CA PHE A 250 -8.96 18.08 -0.67
C PHE A 250 -9.95 19.08 -1.29
N GLY A 251 -10.74 18.64 -2.27
CA GLY A 251 -11.70 19.50 -3.00
C GLY A 251 -12.74 20.17 -2.11
N GLN A 252 -13.04 19.59 -0.95
CA GLN A 252 -13.97 20.18 0.03
C GLN A 252 -13.48 21.52 0.59
N TYR A 253 -12.19 21.86 0.46
CA TYR A 253 -11.62 23.14 0.90
C TYR A 253 -11.49 24.14 -0.25
N LEU A 254 -11.70 23.69 -1.50
CA LEU A 254 -11.41 24.46 -2.70
C LEU A 254 -12.70 25.05 -3.27
N ASP A 255 -12.66 26.32 -3.57
CA ASP A 255 -13.73 27.02 -4.33
C ASP A 255 -13.26 27.13 -5.80
N VAL A 256 -13.01 25.97 -6.45
CA VAL A 256 -12.56 25.88 -7.84
C VAL A 256 -13.31 24.78 -8.56
N ASP A 257 -13.45 24.93 -9.88
CA ASP A 257 -14.00 23.88 -10.72
C ASP A 257 -13.11 22.62 -10.64
N PRO A 258 -13.69 21.43 -10.39
CA PRO A 258 -12.93 20.18 -10.33
C PRO A 258 -12.07 19.91 -11.58
N SER A 259 -12.37 20.54 -12.72
CA SER A 259 -11.60 20.41 -13.94
C SER A 259 -10.30 21.24 -13.98
N GLU A 260 -10.18 22.28 -13.16
CA GLU A 260 -9.03 23.20 -13.21
C GLU A 260 -7.80 22.69 -12.45
N GLY A 261 -7.96 21.74 -11.53
CA GLY A 261 -6.89 21.26 -10.67
C GLY A 261 -6.45 22.29 -9.64
N ALA A 262 -5.75 21.86 -8.56
CA ALA A 262 -5.28 22.75 -7.51
C ALA A 262 -3.83 22.44 -7.11
N SER A 263 -3.08 23.47 -6.72
CA SER A 263 -1.74 23.28 -6.15
C SER A 263 -1.83 22.94 -4.66
N SER A 264 -0.81 22.26 -4.12
CA SER A 264 -0.73 21.97 -2.69
C SER A 264 -0.75 23.24 -1.84
N LEU A 265 -0.21 24.33 -2.37
CA LEU A 265 -0.17 25.63 -1.68
C LEU A 265 -1.57 26.28 -1.65
N SER A 266 -2.32 26.23 -2.76
CA SER A 266 -3.68 26.77 -2.80
C SER A 266 -4.63 26.01 -1.87
N VAL A 267 -4.50 24.68 -1.80
CA VAL A 267 -5.24 23.84 -0.83
C VAL A 267 -4.93 24.29 0.61
N LEU A 268 -3.65 24.43 0.94
CA LEU A 268 -3.24 24.84 2.30
C LEU A 268 -3.77 26.23 2.66
N GLN A 269 -3.67 27.20 1.75
CA GLN A 269 -4.15 28.57 1.98
C GLN A 269 -5.67 28.62 2.20
N GLN A 270 -6.43 27.94 1.36
CA GLN A 270 -7.89 27.93 1.46
C GLN A 270 -8.37 27.12 2.68
N ALA A 271 -7.72 25.98 2.98
CA ALA A 271 -8.03 25.19 4.16
C ALA A 271 -7.79 25.99 5.46
N LEU A 272 -6.67 26.72 5.56
CA LEU A 272 -6.39 27.59 6.73
C LEU A 272 -7.39 28.74 6.85
N GLY A 273 -7.97 29.20 5.75
CA GLY A 273 -9.06 30.19 5.73
C GLY A 273 -10.40 29.66 6.24
N GLN A 274 -10.54 28.33 6.41
CA GLN A 274 -11.80 27.69 6.79
C GLN A 274 -11.65 26.83 8.08
N PRO A 275 -11.31 27.43 9.23
CA PRO A 275 -10.94 26.69 10.44
C PRO A 275 -12.07 25.81 11.00
N PHE A 276 -13.33 26.18 10.81
CA PHE A 276 -14.46 25.36 11.24
C PHE A 276 -14.62 24.08 10.40
N ILE A 277 -14.36 24.15 9.10
CA ILE A 277 -14.35 22.97 8.22
C ILE A 277 -13.20 22.07 8.61
N LEU A 278 -11.99 22.60 8.79
CA LEU A 278 -10.84 21.84 9.27
C LEU A 278 -11.13 21.09 10.56
N LEU A 279 -11.71 21.78 11.55
CA LEU A 279 -12.03 21.18 12.85
C LEU A 279 -13.08 20.06 12.72
N LYS A 280 -14.08 20.25 11.87
CA LYS A 280 -15.10 19.24 11.59
C LYS A 280 -14.47 18.01 10.92
N GLU A 281 -13.64 18.21 9.90
CA GLU A 281 -13.02 17.14 9.13
C GLU A 281 -12.03 16.30 9.98
N LEU A 282 -11.30 16.91 10.90
CA LEU A 282 -10.41 16.17 11.82
C LEU A 282 -11.12 15.06 12.61
N PHE A 283 -12.42 15.17 12.80
CA PHE A 283 -13.23 14.18 13.53
C PHE A 283 -14.25 13.47 12.63
N SER A 284 -14.18 13.63 11.32
CA SER A 284 -15.15 13.06 10.38
C SER A 284 -14.51 11.92 9.54
N PRO A 285 -15.13 10.75 9.48
CA PRO A 285 -16.23 10.28 10.34
C PRO A 285 -15.70 9.81 11.71
N PRO A 286 -16.33 10.20 12.83
CA PRO A 286 -15.75 10.07 14.17
C PRO A 286 -15.44 8.63 14.58
N GLY A 287 -16.27 7.68 14.17
CA GLY A 287 -16.06 6.25 14.45
C GLY A 287 -14.79 5.71 13.77
N LYS A 288 -14.52 6.07 12.52
CA LYS A 288 -13.30 5.66 11.81
C LYS A 288 -12.06 6.31 12.42
N THR A 289 -12.11 7.60 12.69
CA THR A 289 -11.01 8.33 13.35
C THR A 289 -10.68 7.71 14.70
N PHE A 290 -11.69 7.41 15.52
CA PHE A 290 -11.48 6.75 16.81
C PHE A 290 -10.86 5.35 16.65
N LEU A 291 -11.39 4.51 15.75
CA LEU A 291 -10.85 3.16 15.50
C LEU A 291 -9.43 3.20 14.95
N TYR A 292 -9.13 4.20 14.11
CA TYR A 292 -7.79 4.42 13.57
C TYR A 292 -6.78 4.73 14.68
N LEU A 293 -7.12 5.67 15.57
CA LEU A 293 -6.29 6.03 16.71
C LEU A 293 -6.17 4.87 17.72
N LEU A 294 -7.26 4.16 17.99
CA LEU A 294 -7.28 2.99 18.85
C LEU A 294 -6.32 1.90 18.32
N GLY A 295 -6.37 1.60 17.02
CA GLY A 295 -5.50 0.60 16.40
C GLY A 295 -4.01 0.94 16.49
N HIS A 296 -3.64 2.21 16.48
CA HIS A 296 -2.27 2.66 16.69
C HIS A 296 -1.87 2.69 18.16
N GLY A 297 -2.78 3.08 19.06
CA GLY A 297 -2.52 3.22 20.48
C GLY A 297 -2.47 1.89 21.25
N LEU A 298 -3.35 0.96 20.87
CA LEU A 298 -3.58 -0.28 21.60
C LEU A 298 -2.31 -1.11 21.82
N PRO A 299 -1.44 -1.40 20.85
CA PRO A 299 -0.25 -2.22 21.05
C PRO A 299 0.80 -1.57 21.97
N PHE A 300 0.63 -0.30 22.32
CA PHE A 300 1.49 0.47 23.22
C PHE A 300 0.77 0.93 24.48
N LEU A 301 -0.27 0.22 24.94
CA LEU A 301 -1.08 0.58 26.13
C LEU A 301 -1.73 1.98 26.02
N MET A 302 -2.13 2.40 24.85
CA MET A 302 -2.70 3.73 24.55
C MET A 302 -1.74 4.90 24.87
N VAL A 303 -0.49 4.60 25.25
CA VAL A 303 0.54 5.61 25.59
C VAL A 303 0.73 6.65 24.47
N PRO A 304 0.78 6.29 23.17
CA PRO A 304 0.93 7.28 22.12
C PRO A 304 -0.17 8.35 22.13
N LEU A 305 -1.40 8.01 22.53
CA LEU A 305 -2.53 8.93 22.51
C LEU A 305 -2.45 10.02 23.61
N ILE A 306 -1.69 9.74 24.68
CA ILE A 306 -1.45 10.69 25.77
C ILE A 306 -0.05 11.30 25.74
N SER A 307 0.77 10.92 24.77
CA SER A 307 2.14 11.39 24.62
C SER A 307 2.20 12.61 23.69
N LEU A 308 2.58 13.76 24.21
CA LEU A 308 2.78 14.96 23.38
C LEU A 308 3.86 14.73 22.30
N ASP A 309 4.90 13.92 22.61
CA ASP A 309 5.92 13.58 21.61
C ASP A 309 5.36 12.77 20.45
N ALA A 310 4.40 11.87 20.73
CA ALA A 310 3.70 11.12 19.68
C ALA A 310 2.90 12.05 18.76
N TRP A 311 2.19 13.02 19.35
CA TRP A 311 1.41 13.99 18.57
C TRP A 311 2.30 14.95 17.77
N ILE A 312 3.47 15.34 18.27
CA ILE A 312 4.41 16.15 17.49
C ILE A 312 4.98 15.34 16.32
N LEU A 313 5.36 14.07 16.55
CA LEU A 313 6.00 13.24 15.55
C LEU A 313 5.04 12.62 14.53
N ALA A 314 3.83 12.26 14.93
CA ALA A 314 2.81 11.69 14.05
C ALA A 314 1.78 12.72 13.55
N GLY A 315 1.63 13.84 14.28
CA GLY A 315 0.59 14.85 14.02
C GLY A 315 0.58 15.41 12.61
N PRO A 316 1.71 15.85 12.03
CA PRO A 316 1.73 16.33 10.66
C PRO A 316 1.21 15.30 9.65
N SER A 317 1.61 14.02 9.77
CA SER A 317 1.10 12.93 8.93
C SER A 317 -0.38 12.64 9.17
N LEU A 318 -0.81 12.63 10.44
CA LEU A 318 -2.21 12.45 10.81
C LEU A 318 -3.09 13.57 10.27
N LEU A 319 -2.62 14.81 10.35
CA LEU A 319 -3.35 15.97 9.82
C LEU A 319 -3.64 15.77 8.33
N GLY A 320 -2.64 15.40 7.53
CA GLY A 320 -2.83 15.11 6.12
C GLY A 320 -3.86 14.00 5.86
N LEU A 321 -3.81 12.92 6.66
CA LEU A 321 -4.73 11.79 6.51
C LEU A 321 -6.17 12.10 6.96
N PHE A 322 -6.33 12.86 8.04
CA PHE A 322 -7.65 13.23 8.57
C PHE A 322 -8.36 14.28 7.70
N LEU A 323 -7.59 15.14 7.06
CA LEU A 323 -8.11 16.17 6.18
C LEU A 323 -8.38 15.67 4.75
N ALA A 324 -7.78 14.53 4.37
CA ALA A 324 -7.99 13.96 3.05
C ALA A 324 -9.35 13.24 2.97
N GLN A 325 -10.16 13.62 1.98
CA GLN A 325 -11.39 12.91 1.62
C GLN A 325 -11.19 12.31 0.23
N GLY A 326 -10.97 11.03 0.14
CA GLY A 326 -10.76 10.37 -1.14
C GLY A 326 -11.36 8.98 -1.18
N SER A 327 -11.44 8.43 -2.39
CA SER A 327 -11.94 7.08 -2.64
C SER A 327 -11.09 5.97 -1.99
N ASN A 328 -9.87 6.30 -1.56
CA ASN A 328 -8.91 5.34 -1.00
C ASN A 328 -9.07 5.04 0.49
N ASP A 329 -10.08 5.61 1.16
CA ASP A 329 -10.33 5.45 2.61
C ASP A 329 -9.03 5.57 3.45
N PRO A 330 -8.40 6.77 3.51
CA PRO A 330 -7.07 6.97 4.12
C PRO A 330 -7.04 6.59 5.62
N LEU A 331 -8.19 6.53 6.28
CA LEU A 331 -8.33 6.11 7.68
C LEU A 331 -8.50 4.59 7.87
N SER A 332 -8.29 3.79 6.83
CA SER A 332 -8.25 2.33 7.02
C SER A 332 -6.93 1.91 7.68
N ILE A 333 -7.02 1.25 8.83
CA ILE A 333 -5.86 0.80 9.62
C ILE A 333 -5.04 -0.30 8.92
N THR A 334 -5.57 -0.91 7.88
CA THR A 334 -4.93 -2.02 7.18
C THR A 334 -4.20 -1.62 5.91
N ILE A 335 -4.32 -0.36 5.46
CA ILE A 335 -3.70 0.10 4.22
C ILE A 335 -2.37 0.82 4.46
N ARG A 336 -1.62 1.01 3.39
CA ARG A 336 -0.25 1.55 3.36
C ARG A 336 -0.04 2.89 4.08
N TYR A 337 -1.05 3.75 4.14
CA TYR A 337 -0.93 5.09 4.73
C TYR A 337 -0.66 5.09 6.25
N THR A 338 -0.98 4.01 6.95
CA THR A 338 -0.63 3.87 8.37
C THR A 338 0.87 3.90 8.61
N LEU A 339 1.67 3.48 7.62
CA LEU A 339 3.14 3.51 7.71
C LEU A 339 3.72 4.92 7.79
N LEU A 340 2.96 5.97 7.43
CA LEU A 340 3.32 7.37 7.69
C LEU A 340 3.20 7.74 9.17
N VAL A 341 2.34 7.05 9.93
CA VAL A 341 1.99 7.37 11.32
C VAL A 341 2.71 6.48 12.31
N VAL A 342 2.89 5.21 11.97
CA VAL A 342 3.52 4.17 12.82
C VAL A 342 4.85 4.61 13.43
N PRO A 343 5.82 5.23 12.69
CA PRO A 343 7.07 5.67 13.27
C PRO A 343 6.87 6.70 14.39
N GLY A 344 6.04 7.71 14.16
CA GLY A 344 5.77 8.77 15.12
C GLY A 344 5.14 8.27 16.42
N PHE A 345 4.16 7.38 16.33
CA PHE A 345 3.54 6.77 17.51
C PHE A 345 4.44 5.81 18.25
N SER A 346 5.24 5.00 17.54
CA SER A 346 6.22 4.11 18.16
C SER A 346 7.30 4.89 18.93
N LEU A 347 7.84 5.95 18.31
CA LEU A 347 8.79 6.85 18.95
C LEU A 347 8.16 7.60 20.13
N GLY A 348 6.94 8.09 19.97
CA GLY A 348 6.20 8.76 21.04
C GLY A 348 5.99 7.87 22.26
N ALA A 349 5.68 6.59 22.06
CA ALA A 349 5.61 5.61 23.14
C ALA A 349 6.98 5.43 23.82
N LEU A 350 8.04 5.27 23.04
CA LEU A 350 9.41 5.13 23.55
C LEU A 350 9.82 6.35 24.40
N LEU A 351 9.63 7.56 23.86
CA LEU A 351 9.98 8.82 24.52
C LEU A 351 9.16 9.05 25.78
N TRP A 352 7.90 8.64 25.80
CA TRP A 352 7.06 8.71 26.99
C TRP A 352 7.60 7.84 28.12
N TRP A 353 8.01 6.60 27.81
CA TRP A 353 8.62 5.69 28.79
C TRP A 353 10.01 6.17 29.22
N SER A 354 10.81 6.75 28.33
CA SER A 354 12.16 7.25 28.64
C SER A 354 12.15 8.36 29.69
N ARG A 355 11.12 9.23 29.68
CA ARG A 355 10.97 10.31 30.67
C ARG A 355 10.58 9.85 32.07
N ARG A 356 10.07 8.64 32.20
CA ARG A 356 9.70 8.04 33.47
C ARG A 356 10.83 7.28 34.13
N GLN A 357 12.04 7.69 33.85
CA GLN A 357 13.34 7.22 34.32
C GLN A 357 13.29 5.92 35.14
N GLN A 358 13.83 4.83 34.57
CA GLN A 358 14.08 3.53 35.24
C GLN A 358 12.86 2.76 35.75
N GLN A 359 11.65 3.19 35.53
CA GLN A 359 10.49 2.38 35.91
C GLN A 359 10.38 1.15 34.99
N ILE A 360 10.83 0.02 35.49
CA ILE A 360 10.51 -1.27 34.89
C ILE A 360 9.01 -1.48 35.06
N PRO A 361 8.26 -1.75 33.96
CA PRO A 361 6.83 -2.00 34.06
C PRO A 361 6.53 -3.07 35.10
N GLY A 362 5.70 -2.78 36.09
CA GLY A 362 5.26 -3.69 37.12
C GLY A 362 4.55 -4.93 36.53
N ARG A 363 4.29 -5.96 37.35
CA ARG A 363 3.63 -7.19 36.88
C ARG A 363 2.26 -6.89 36.24
N GLY A 364 1.45 -6.02 36.85
CA GLY A 364 0.14 -5.61 36.34
C GLY A 364 0.24 -4.89 34.99
N THR A 365 1.16 -3.94 34.87
CA THR A 365 1.39 -3.21 33.60
C THR A 365 1.83 -4.15 32.48
N ARG A 366 2.69 -5.12 32.75
CA ARG A 366 3.13 -6.12 31.76
C ARG A 366 1.99 -7.03 31.32
N LEU A 367 1.14 -7.45 32.27
CA LEU A 367 -0.05 -8.24 31.96
C LEU A 367 -1.00 -7.43 31.06
N ALA A 368 -1.29 -6.18 31.45
CA ALA A 368 -2.12 -5.28 30.64
C ALA A 368 -1.52 -5.06 29.25
N TRP A 369 -0.20 -4.93 29.15
CA TRP A 369 0.47 -4.77 27.85
C TRP A 369 0.36 -6.03 26.98
N GLY A 370 0.54 -7.21 27.59
CA GLY A 370 0.32 -8.48 26.90
C GLY A 370 -1.12 -8.62 26.39
N ILE A 371 -2.11 -8.27 27.23
CA ILE A 371 -3.53 -8.25 26.82
C ILE A 371 -3.76 -7.26 25.67
N ALA A 372 -3.21 -6.07 25.74
CA ALA A 372 -3.36 -5.05 24.70
C ALA A 372 -2.77 -5.48 23.35
N ILE A 373 -1.58 -6.11 23.35
CA ILE A 373 -0.97 -6.69 22.14
C ILE A 373 -1.84 -7.85 21.61
N SER A 374 -2.33 -8.72 22.49
CA SER A 374 -3.20 -9.85 22.11
C SER A 374 -4.52 -9.34 21.49
N LEU A 375 -5.11 -8.29 22.04
CA LEU A 375 -6.28 -7.63 21.45
C LEU A 375 -5.97 -7.00 20.08
N SER A 376 -4.81 -6.37 19.94
CA SER A 376 -4.38 -5.83 18.63
C SER A 376 -4.22 -6.94 17.59
N LEU A 377 -3.63 -8.07 17.96
CA LEU A 377 -3.52 -9.23 17.09
C LEU A 377 -4.90 -9.84 16.77
N LEU A 378 -5.80 -9.91 17.74
CA LEU A 378 -7.17 -10.38 17.53
C LEU A 378 -7.94 -9.48 16.55
N LEU A 379 -7.82 -8.15 16.70
CA LEU A 379 -8.39 -7.19 15.77
C LEU A 379 -7.78 -7.34 14.36
N THR A 380 -6.48 -7.64 14.26
CA THR A 380 -5.84 -7.94 12.97
C THR A 380 -6.42 -9.20 12.34
N VAL A 381 -6.54 -10.27 13.10
CA VAL A 381 -7.14 -11.52 12.61
C VAL A 381 -8.58 -11.31 12.18
N SER A 382 -9.40 -10.64 13.00
CA SER A 382 -10.83 -10.40 12.70
C SER A 382 -11.04 -9.48 11.49
N SER A 383 -10.12 -8.56 11.22
CA SER A 383 -10.19 -7.68 10.05
C SER A 383 -9.77 -8.37 8.75
N ASN A 384 -9.18 -9.56 8.81
CA ASN A 384 -8.64 -10.31 7.67
C ASN A 384 -7.94 -9.41 6.63
N PRO A 385 -6.84 -8.70 7.02
CA PRO A 385 -6.26 -7.64 6.20
C PRO A 385 -5.84 -8.20 4.84
N HIS A 386 -6.30 -7.54 3.78
CA HIS A 386 -6.03 -7.94 2.41
C HIS A 386 -6.35 -9.41 2.08
N ARG A 387 -7.30 -10.00 2.80
CA ARG A 387 -7.69 -11.42 2.67
C ARG A 387 -6.52 -12.39 2.94
N SER A 388 -5.52 -11.95 3.72
CA SER A 388 -4.32 -12.77 3.98
C SER A 388 -4.60 -14.04 4.77
N LEU A 389 -5.75 -14.11 5.43
CA LEU A 389 -6.22 -15.23 6.24
C LEU A 389 -7.41 -15.96 5.61
N SER A 390 -7.67 -15.76 4.31
CA SER A 390 -8.82 -16.37 3.58
C SER A 390 -8.81 -17.90 3.56
N TRP A 391 -7.65 -18.51 3.85
CA TRP A 391 -7.52 -19.95 4.04
C TRP A 391 -8.19 -20.46 5.33
N PHE A 392 -8.48 -19.56 6.27
CA PHE A 392 -8.97 -19.84 7.60
C PHE A 392 -10.24 -19.01 7.95
N ILE A 393 -10.33 -17.76 7.48
CA ILE A 393 -11.44 -16.84 7.77
C ILE A 393 -12.20 -16.55 6.47
N PRO A 394 -13.56 -16.57 6.49
CA PRO A 394 -14.36 -16.11 5.36
C PRO A 394 -14.04 -14.67 4.98
N ASP A 395 -13.95 -14.38 3.69
CA ASP A 395 -13.69 -13.01 3.18
C ASP A 395 -14.94 -12.12 3.27
N SER A 396 -16.10 -12.71 3.47
CA SER A 396 -17.35 -12.06 3.85
C SER A 396 -18.20 -13.03 4.68
N VAL A 397 -18.93 -12.50 5.64
CA VAL A 397 -19.83 -13.27 6.51
C VAL A 397 -21.28 -13.18 6.04
N ARG A 398 -21.66 -12.09 5.37
CA ARG A 398 -23.03 -11.85 4.87
C ARG A 398 -22.99 -11.14 3.51
N PRO A 399 -23.23 -11.87 2.42
CA PRO A 399 -23.26 -13.32 2.29
C PRO A 399 -21.91 -13.98 2.59
N ILE A 400 -21.89 -15.26 2.93
CA ILE A 400 -20.66 -15.98 3.21
C ILE A 400 -19.85 -16.16 1.91
N VAL A 401 -18.60 -15.69 1.93
CA VAL A 401 -17.60 -15.95 0.88
C VAL A 401 -16.42 -16.66 1.51
N PHE A 402 -16.34 -17.96 1.27
CA PHE A 402 -15.26 -18.81 1.74
C PHE A 402 -14.91 -19.84 0.66
N SER A 403 -13.64 -20.09 0.52
CA SER A 403 -13.12 -21.19 -0.32
C SER A 403 -12.11 -21.98 0.50
N SER A 404 -12.15 -23.32 0.38
CA SER A 404 -11.20 -24.16 1.10
C SER A 404 -9.75 -23.84 0.65
N PRO A 405 -8.75 -24.01 1.52
CA PRO A 405 -7.34 -23.77 1.18
C PRO A 405 -6.88 -24.58 -0.03
N ILE A 406 -7.32 -25.84 -0.14
CA ILE A 406 -6.98 -26.72 -1.25
C ILE A 406 -7.51 -26.13 -2.57
N ARG A 407 -8.77 -25.75 -2.61
CA ARG A 407 -9.38 -25.13 -3.81
C ARG A 407 -8.69 -23.81 -4.19
N GLN A 408 -8.35 -22.98 -3.21
CA GLN A 408 -7.60 -21.74 -3.47
C GLN A 408 -6.22 -22.03 -4.08
N TRP A 409 -5.51 -23.03 -3.55
CA TRP A 409 -4.20 -23.43 -4.02
C TRP A 409 -4.26 -23.98 -5.44
N GLU A 410 -5.19 -24.89 -5.71
CA GLU A 410 -5.41 -25.46 -7.06
C GLU A 410 -5.75 -24.38 -8.06
N HIS A 411 -6.66 -23.47 -7.73
CA HIS A 411 -7.03 -22.33 -8.58
C HIS A 411 -5.81 -21.47 -8.94
N GLY A 412 -4.95 -21.17 -7.98
CA GLY A 412 -3.71 -20.44 -8.22
C GLY A 412 -2.71 -21.20 -9.11
N ARG A 413 -2.64 -22.54 -9.01
CA ARG A 413 -1.85 -23.38 -9.91
C ARG A 413 -2.39 -23.35 -11.33
N ASP A 414 -3.69 -23.54 -11.49
CA ASP A 414 -4.35 -23.61 -12.78
C ASP A 414 -4.27 -22.26 -13.52
N ALA A 415 -4.38 -21.14 -12.78
CA ALA A 415 -4.14 -19.81 -13.35
C ALA A 415 -2.76 -19.68 -13.97
N ARG A 416 -1.71 -20.14 -13.27
CA ARG A 416 -0.34 -20.09 -13.80
C ARG A 416 -0.19 -20.99 -15.03
N GLN A 417 -0.79 -22.16 -15.01
CA GLN A 417 -0.75 -23.09 -16.14
C GLN A 417 -1.39 -22.47 -17.38
N VAL A 418 -2.57 -21.89 -17.24
CA VAL A 418 -3.29 -21.24 -18.36
C VAL A 418 -2.52 -20.01 -18.87
N LEU A 419 -2.01 -19.17 -17.95
CA LEU A 419 -1.29 -17.96 -18.32
C LEU A 419 0.07 -18.21 -18.95
N ASN A 420 0.67 -19.38 -18.75
CA ASN A 420 1.93 -19.78 -19.41
C ASN A 420 1.79 -19.95 -20.94
N LEU A 421 0.56 -20.04 -21.46
CA LEU A 421 0.30 -20.04 -22.91
C LEU A 421 0.53 -18.67 -23.55
N ILE A 422 0.54 -17.61 -22.76
CA ILE A 422 0.72 -16.24 -23.26
C ILE A 422 2.23 -15.97 -23.41
N PRO A 423 2.73 -15.64 -24.61
CA PRO A 423 4.13 -15.28 -24.82
C PRO A 423 4.57 -14.14 -23.89
N LYS A 424 5.83 -14.16 -23.47
CA LYS A 424 6.36 -13.19 -22.48
C LYS A 424 6.40 -11.75 -22.99
N ASP A 425 6.51 -11.58 -24.29
CA ASP A 425 6.57 -10.31 -25.02
C ASP A 425 5.21 -9.82 -25.50
N ALA A 426 4.19 -10.67 -25.51
CA ALA A 426 2.85 -10.30 -25.97
C ALA A 426 2.19 -9.26 -25.05
N SER A 427 1.42 -8.33 -25.63
CA SER A 427 0.58 -7.40 -24.89
C SER A 427 -0.67 -8.09 -24.33
N VAL A 428 -1.04 -7.79 -23.06
CA VAL A 428 -2.12 -8.50 -22.36
C VAL A 428 -3.05 -7.54 -21.64
N SER A 429 -4.35 -7.81 -21.77
CA SER A 429 -5.37 -7.25 -20.88
C SER A 429 -5.88 -8.33 -19.92
N ALA A 430 -5.71 -8.12 -18.60
CA ALA A 430 -6.11 -9.10 -17.60
C ALA A 430 -6.96 -8.50 -16.48
N ASN A 431 -7.88 -9.28 -15.92
CA ASN A 431 -8.61 -8.83 -14.75
C ASN A 431 -7.71 -8.82 -13.48
N THR A 432 -8.10 -8.02 -12.50
CA THR A 432 -7.27 -7.61 -11.36
C THR A 432 -6.50 -8.75 -10.67
N PRO A 433 -7.08 -9.93 -10.35
CA PRO A 433 -6.34 -11.02 -9.69
C PRO A 433 -5.21 -11.61 -10.53
N LEU A 434 -5.32 -11.56 -11.85
CA LEU A 434 -4.31 -12.12 -12.77
C LEU A 434 -3.17 -11.13 -13.08
N VAL A 435 -3.39 -9.82 -12.86
CA VAL A 435 -2.42 -8.77 -13.21
C VAL A 435 -1.02 -9.03 -12.64
N PRO A 436 -0.82 -9.41 -11.36
CA PRO A 436 0.53 -9.66 -10.83
C PRO A 436 1.27 -10.80 -11.54
N LEU A 437 0.56 -11.76 -12.10
CA LEU A 437 1.18 -12.88 -12.81
C LEU A 437 1.67 -12.49 -14.22
N ILE A 438 1.01 -11.49 -14.83
CA ILE A 438 1.32 -11.06 -16.21
C ILE A 438 2.08 -9.73 -16.27
N ALA A 439 2.34 -9.06 -15.16
CA ALA A 439 2.86 -7.69 -15.14
C ALA A 439 4.32 -7.54 -15.63
N ARG A 440 5.10 -8.63 -15.71
CA ARG A 440 6.50 -8.60 -16.19
C ARG A 440 6.58 -8.60 -17.71
N ARG A 441 6.07 -7.51 -18.34
CA ARG A 441 6.05 -7.24 -19.78
C ARG A 441 5.90 -5.75 -20.06
N GLU A 442 6.20 -5.32 -21.27
CA GLU A 442 6.07 -3.90 -21.61
C GLU A 442 4.62 -3.43 -21.52
N VAL A 443 3.69 -4.20 -22.08
CA VAL A 443 2.28 -3.82 -22.14
C VAL A 443 1.43 -4.81 -21.36
N ALA A 444 0.93 -4.34 -20.23
CA ALA A 444 -0.11 -4.97 -19.43
C ALA A 444 -1.18 -3.94 -19.11
N VAL A 445 -2.45 -4.25 -19.36
CA VAL A 445 -3.58 -3.37 -19.04
C VAL A 445 -4.66 -4.16 -18.30
N ARG A 446 -5.56 -3.44 -17.63
CA ARG A 446 -6.60 -4.06 -16.80
C ARG A 446 -7.90 -4.29 -17.58
N TYR A 447 -8.30 -5.54 -17.70
CA TYR A 447 -9.59 -5.94 -18.24
C TYR A 447 -10.71 -5.84 -17.16
N PRO A 448 -11.94 -5.43 -17.46
CA PRO A 448 -12.47 -4.99 -18.76
C PRO A 448 -12.32 -3.48 -19.03
N LYS A 449 -11.44 -2.79 -18.32
CA LYS A 449 -11.29 -1.33 -18.49
C LYS A 449 -10.71 -0.93 -19.84
N SER A 450 -9.77 -1.70 -20.39
CA SER A 450 -9.18 -1.42 -21.70
C SER A 450 -8.72 -2.69 -22.42
N LEU A 451 -8.88 -2.67 -23.74
CA LEU A 451 -8.27 -3.61 -24.70
C LEU A 451 -7.25 -2.91 -25.62
N HIS A 452 -7.03 -1.62 -25.39
CA HIS A 452 -6.15 -0.82 -26.21
C HIS A 452 -5.10 -0.13 -25.35
N TYR A 453 -3.98 0.18 -25.98
CA TYR A 453 -2.91 1.01 -25.44
C TYR A 453 -2.38 1.95 -26.53
N LEU A 454 -1.67 2.98 -26.13
CA LEU A 454 -0.91 3.84 -27.05
C LEU A 454 0.53 3.35 -27.07
N ASP A 455 1.08 3.15 -28.27
CA ASP A 455 2.50 2.88 -28.43
C ASP A 455 3.36 4.13 -28.15
N ARG A 456 4.69 4.02 -28.30
CA ARG A 456 5.59 5.16 -28.08
C ARG A 456 5.36 6.31 -29.10
N ASN A 457 4.76 6.02 -30.25
CA ASN A 457 4.38 7.00 -31.27
C ASN A 457 2.95 7.51 -31.10
N LYS A 458 2.29 7.16 -29.98
CA LYS A 458 0.89 7.50 -29.68
C LYS A 458 -0.14 6.86 -30.62
N ASN A 459 0.22 5.82 -31.36
CA ASN A 459 -0.73 5.04 -32.14
C ASN A 459 -1.54 4.13 -31.21
N LYS A 460 -2.86 4.08 -31.44
CA LYS A 460 -3.76 3.20 -30.67
C LYS A 460 -3.68 1.77 -31.21
N LEU A 461 -3.18 0.87 -30.40
CA LEU A 461 -3.04 -0.56 -30.69
C LEU A 461 -3.94 -1.40 -29.80
N ALA A 462 -4.47 -2.49 -30.35
CA ALA A 462 -5.19 -3.49 -29.55
C ALA A 462 -4.18 -4.48 -28.93
N VAL A 463 -4.48 -4.97 -27.71
CA VAL A 463 -3.66 -5.99 -27.07
C VAL A 463 -3.74 -7.34 -27.81
N ASP A 464 -2.71 -8.16 -27.69
CA ASP A 464 -2.65 -9.48 -28.34
C ASP A 464 -3.46 -10.54 -27.60
N TRP A 465 -3.57 -10.41 -26.25
CA TRP A 465 -4.22 -11.40 -25.41
C TRP A 465 -5.16 -10.77 -24.39
N ILE A 466 -6.22 -11.53 -24.10
CA ILE A 466 -7.12 -11.27 -22.96
C ILE A 466 -6.97 -12.44 -21.98
N ALA A 467 -6.87 -12.15 -20.68
CA ALA A 467 -6.90 -13.14 -19.61
C ALA A 467 -7.98 -12.78 -18.58
N VAL A 468 -8.90 -13.70 -18.32
CA VAL A 468 -10.03 -13.49 -17.39
C VAL A 468 -10.14 -14.64 -16.41
N ASP A 469 -10.39 -14.34 -15.16
CA ASP A 469 -10.75 -15.26 -14.10
C ASP A 469 -12.22 -15.04 -13.72
N LEU A 470 -13.09 -15.84 -14.31
CA LEU A 470 -14.53 -15.78 -14.06
C LEU A 470 -14.91 -16.46 -12.74
N ASP A 471 -14.21 -17.54 -12.34
CA ASP A 471 -14.50 -18.24 -11.08
C ASP A 471 -14.25 -17.31 -9.87
N TRP A 472 -13.15 -16.55 -9.91
CA TRP A 472 -12.91 -15.52 -8.91
C TRP A 472 -14.04 -14.51 -8.84
N LEU A 473 -14.40 -13.91 -9.97
CA LEU A 473 -15.42 -12.87 -10.02
C LEU A 473 -16.80 -13.41 -9.62
N GLU A 474 -17.17 -14.60 -10.06
CA GLU A 474 -18.45 -15.23 -9.69
C GLU A 474 -18.54 -15.49 -8.19
N ARG A 475 -17.45 -15.94 -7.56
CA ARG A 475 -17.34 -16.21 -6.13
C ARG A 475 -17.44 -14.95 -5.28
N TYR A 476 -16.76 -13.88 -5.69
CA TYR A 476 -16.66 -12.65 -4.91
C TYR A 476 -17.79 -11.65 -5.22
N SER A 477 -18.41 -11.71 -6.40
CA SER A 477 -19.45 -10.77 -6.81
C SER A 477 -20.68 -10.78 -5.90
N VAL A 478 -20.95 -11.87 -5.20
CA VAL A 478 -22.10 -12.00 -4.28
C VAL A 478 -21.99 -11.07 -3.07
N ALA A 479 -20.76 -10.68 -2.66
CA ALA A 479 -20.52 -9.84 -1.49
C ALA A 479 -19.80 -8.51 -1.82
N PHE A 480 -19.10 -8.45 -2.94
CA PHE A 480 -18.25 -7.32 -3.27
C PHE A 480 -18.71 -6.62 -4.56
N ARG A 481 -19.21 -5.40 -4.40
CA ARG A 481 -19.78 -4.60 -5.50
C ARG A 481 -18.78 -4.35 -6.64
N GLY A 482 -17.48 -4.20 -6.32
CA GLY A 482 -16.44 -4.02 -7.34
C GLY A 482 -16.32 -5.23 -8.25
N ASP A 483 -16.30 -6.44 -7.67
CA ASP A 483 -16.23 -7.70 -8.41
C ASP A 483 -17.53 -7.95 -9.18
N TRP A 484 -18.69 -7.60 -8.61
CA TRP A 484 -20.00 -7.68 -9.29
C TRP A 484 -20.05 -6.79 -10.55
N ARG A 485 -19.61 -5.53 -10.43
CA ARG A 485 -19.54 -4.62 -11.59
C ARG A 485 -18.59 -5.11 -12.66
N ALA A 486 -17.43 -5.63 -12.26
CA ALA A 486 -16.46 -6.19 -13.19
C ALA A 486 -17.03 -7.42 -13.92
N LEU A 487 -17.65 -8.35 -13.20
CA LEU A 487 -18.30 -9.53 -13.81
C LEU A 487 -19.42 -9.14 -14.76
N LYS A 488 -20.29 -8.20 -14.36
CA LYS A 488 -21.37 -7.69 -15.21
C LYS A 488 -20.85 -7.16 -16.53
N ARG A 489 -19.80 -6.32 -16.45
CA ARG A 489 -19.18 -5.72 -17.64
C ARG A 489 -18.52 -6.78 -18.53
N ILE A 490 -17.83 -7.75 -17.95
CA ILE A 490 -17.22 -8.86 -18.69
C ILE A 490 -18.29 -9.70 -19.41
N LYS A 491 -19.38 -10.04 -18.74
CA LYS A 491 -20.48 -10.79 -19.36
C LYS A 491 -21.16 -10.04 -20.51
N GLN A 492 -21.15 -8.71 -20.49
CA GLN A 492 -21.71 -7.89 -21.57
C GLN A 492 -20.74 -7.68 -22.75
N GLU A 493 -19.46 -7.47 -22.45
CA GLU A 493 -18.46 -7.07 -23.45
C GLU A 493 -17.72 -8.25 -24.08
N LEU A 494 -17.31 -9.25 -23.29
CA LEU A 494 -16.50 -10.35 -23.77
C LEU A 494 -17.15 -11.15 -24.91
N PRO A 495 -18.46 -11.46 -24.90
CA PRO A 495 -19.09 -12.15 -26.03
C PRO A 495 -18.94 -11.44 -27.37
N ARG A 496 -18.94 -10.09 -27.37
CA ARG A 496 -18.76 -9.26 -28.58
C ARG A 496 -17.30 -9.23 -29.05
N GLN A 497 -16.38 -9.44 -28.12
CA GLN A 497 -14.95 -9.43 -28.42
C GLN A 497 -14.46 -10.79 -28.94
N MET A 498 -15.22 -11.86 -28.73
CA MET A 498 -14.86 -13.21 -29.15
C MET A 498 -14.82 -13.39 -30.69
N ASP A 499 -15.27 -12.43 -31.46
CA ASP A 499 -15.11 -12.46 -32.92
C ASP A 499 -13.68 -12.08 -33.33
N ALA A 500 -13.04 -11.16 -32.61
CA ALA A 500 -11.64 -10.76 -32.81
C ALA A 500 -10.65 -11.56 -31.95
N TYR A 501 -11.09 -12.06 -30.78
CA TYR A 501 -10.26 -12.79 -29.82
C TYR A 501 -10.74 -14.24 -29.68
N ARG A 502 -9.92 -15.20 -30.10
CA ARG A 502 -10.25 -16.63 -30.08
C ARG A 502 -9.79 -17.29 -28.79
N VAL A 503 -10.65 -18.09 -28.19
CA VAL A 503 -10.37 -18.79 -26.93
C VAL A 503 -9.27 -19.85 -27.17
N GLN A 504 -8.17 -19.73 -26.42
CA GLN A 504 -7.05 -20.65 -26.54
C GLN A 504 -7.02 -21.71 -25.45
N ALA A 505 -7.46 -21.35 -24.23
CA ALA A 505 -7.63 -22.29 -23.12
C ALA A 505 -8.69 -21.81 -22.15
N ILE A 506 -9.33 -22.77 -21.47
CA ILE A 506 -10.21 -22.54 -20.32
C ILE A 506 -9.92 -23.64 -19.30
N GLU A 507 -9.62 -23.26 -18.07
CA GLU A 507 -9.50 -24.18 -16.95
C GLU A 507 -10.04 -23.54 -15.67
N ASN A 508 -10.91 -24.25 -14.96
CA ASN A 508 -11.53 -23.81 -13.69
C ASN A 508 -12.03 -22.34 -13.71
N GLY A 509 -12.59 -21.90 -14.86
CA GLY A 509 -13.11 -20.55 -15.04
C GLY A 509 -12.10 -19.48 -15.39
N ILE A 510 -10.84 -19.84 -15.54
CA ILE A 510 -9.79 -18.98 -16.06
C ILE A 510 -9.71 -19.21 -17.57
N ALA A 511 -9.87 -18.14 -18.34
CA ALA A 511 -9.81 -18.20 -19.80
C ALA A 511 -8.77 -17.25 -20.36
N VAL A 512 -8.05 -17.69 -21.39
CA VAL A 512 -7.16 -16.87 -22.20
C VAL A 512 -7.61 -16.87 -23.64
N LEU A 513 -7.62 -15.67 -24.24
CA LEU A 513 -8.04 -15.46 -25.63
C LEU A 513 -6.94 -14.74 -26.38
N GLN A 514 -6.70 -15.13 -27.61
CA GLN A 514 -5.69 -14.55 -28.51
C GLN A 514 -6.38 -13.79 -29.63
N ARG A 515 -5.92 -12.61 -29.95
CA ARG A 515 -6.36 -11.84 -31.10
C ARG A 515 -5.95 -12.57 -32.38
N ASP A 516 -6.91 -12.73 -33.30
CA ASP A 516 -6.73 -13.43 -34.58
C ASP A 516 -6.12 -14.84 -34.45
N GLY A 517 -6.32 -15.49 -33.27
CA GLY A 517 -5.81 -16.82 -32.98
C GLY A 517 -6.64 -17.92 -33.67
N PRO A 518 -6.16 -19.19 -33.61
CA PRO A 518 -6.89 -20.32 -34.18
C PRO A 518 -8.23 -20.53 -33.48
N GLN A 519 -9.26 -20.82 -34.26
CA GLN A 519 -10.59 -21.05 -33.74
C GLN A 519 -10.71 -22.43 -33.08
N LYS A 520 -11.19 -22.47 -31.82
CA LYS A 520 -11.45 -23.69 -31.04
C LYS A 520 -12.90 -23.72 -30.59
N LEU A 521 -13.80 -24.13 -31.50
CA LEU A 521 -15.27 -24.06 -31.33
C LEU A 521 -15.77 -24.68 -30.01
N ALA A 522 -15.17 -25.76 -29.54
CA ALA A 522 -15.56 -26.39 -28.27
C ALA A 522 -15.30 -25.47 -27.08
N LEU A 523 -14.14 -24.81 -27.01
CA LEU A 523 -13.79 -23.86 -25.96
C LEU A 523 -14.63 -22.58 -26.04
N GLU A 524 -14.90 -22.09 -27.25
CA GLU A 524 -15.75 -20.92 -27.45
C GLU A 524 -17.18 -21.19 -26.95
N ARG A 525 -17.76 -22.35 -27.27
CA ARG A 525 -19.07 -22.76 -26.75
C ARG A 525 -19.07 -22.87 -25.23
N GLN A 526 -18.03 -23.47 -24.65
CA GLN A 526 -17.88 -23.58 -23.19
C GLN A 526 -17.85 -22.20 -22.52
N LEU A 527 -17.06 -21.26 -23.06
CA LEU A 527 -16.98 -19.89 -22.52
C LEU A 527 -18.31 -19.15 -22.69
N ARG A 528 -18.94 -19.21 -23.86
CA ARG A 528 -20.26 -18.58 -24.09
C ARG A 528 -21.33 -19.11 -23.14
N LYS A 529 -21.36 -20.42 -22.90
CA LYS A 529 -22.27 -21.04 -21.93
C LYS A 529 -22.06 -20.48 -20.52
N ARG A 530 -20.79 -20.34 -20.07
CA ARG A 530 -20.48 -19.78 -18.76
C ARG A 530 -20.86 -18.31 -18.66
N LEU A 531 -20.60 -17.52 -19.68
CA LEU A 531 -20.94 -16.10 -19.72
C LEU A 531 -22.47 -15.87 -19.68
N ALA A 532 -23.26 -16.79 -20.24
CA ALA A 532 -24.73 -16.76 -20.23
C ALA A 532 -25.34 -17.11 -18.87
N THR A 533 -24.57 -17.67 -17.92
CA THR A 533 -25.09 -18.00 -16.57
C THR A 533 -25.57 -16.74 -15.86
N PRO A 534 -26.76 -16.75 -15.24
CA PRO A 534 -27.27 -15.59 -14.50
C PRO A 534 -26.32 -15.13 -13.40
N MET A 535 -26.31 -13.84 -13.14
CA MET A 535 -25.52 -13.25 -12.05
C MET A 535 -26.34 -13.20 -10.76
N ALA A 536 -25.64 -13.22 -9.63
CA ALA A 536 -26.25 -12.86 -8.35
C ALA A 536 -26.76 -11.40 -8.38
N PRO A 537 -27.76 -11.06 -7.56
CA PRO A 537 -28.22 -9.67 -7.39
C PRO A 537 -27.08 -8.72 -7.00
N ASP A 538 -27.27 -7.41 -7.28
CA ASP A 538 -26.30 -6.40 -6.84
C ASP A 538 -26.21 -6.40 -5.30
N PRO A 539 -25.04 -6.68 -4.71
CA PRO A 539 -24.88 -6.76 -3.25
C PRO A 539 -25.14 -5.42 -2.53
N SER A 540 -25.27 -4.32 -3.26
CA SER A 540 -25.62 -3.01 -2.68
C SER A 540 -27.13 -2.74 -2.63
N GLN A 541 -27.95 -3.56 -3.28
CA GLN A 541 -29.41 -3.44 -3.20
C GLN A 541 -29.92 -4.20 -1.97
N PRO A 542 -30.76 -3.60 -1.13
CA PRO A 542 -31.38 -4.32 -0.04
C PRO A 542 -32.15 -5.51 -0.63
N SER A 543 -31.91 -6.69 -0.08
CA SER A 543 -32.67 -7.87 -0.46
C SER A 543 -34.17 -7.61 -0.20
N ASN A 544 -34.97 -7.55 -1.27
CA ASN A 544 -36.41 -7.42 -1.18
C ASN A 544 -37.08 -8.71 -0.64
N ASN A 545 -36.44 -9.43 0.26
CA ASN A 545 -37.06 -10.48 1.01
C ASN A 545 -37.80 -9.89 2.23
N LYS A 546 -38.94 -9.24 1.95
CA LYS A 546 -40.06 -9.24 2.88
C LYS A 546 -40.76 -10.60 2.72
N SER A 547 -40.44 -11.52 3.60
CA SER A 547 -41.33 -12.65 3.92
C SER A 547 -41.11 -12.98 5.40
#